data_19140daa7b67f9f58414f9a1b46024b4
#
_entry.id   19140daa7b67f9f58414f9a1b46024b4
#
_cell.length_a   1.000
_cell.length_b   1.000
_cell.length_c   1.000
_cell.angle_alpha   90.00
_cell.angle_beta   90.00
_cell.angle_gamma   90.00
#
_symmetry.space_group_name_H-M   'P 1'
#
loop_
_entity.id
_entity.type
_entity.pdbx_description
1 polymer ?
#
loop_
_entity_poly.entity_id
_entity_poly.type
_entity_poly.pdbx_seq_one_letter_code
_entity_poly.pdbx_strand_id
1 'polypeptide(L)'
;MNIVIVGVAPPFRGGISLHNAVLFSQLEITHKVTCFNFKRQYPEFLFPGKTQYESGKSAVDIPSIKSLDSINPITWYSTSKKIINIHPDLVIFRCWNSFFSLMMGLIAKTIKYNNQKVHLMAVCDNIIPHESQLFDK
;
A
#
# COMPACT_ATOMS: atom_id res chain seq x y z
N MET A 1 -11.42 3.90 15.70
CA MET A 1 -10.66 2.71 15.27
C MET A 1 -9.24 3.11 14.91
N ASN A 2 -8.29 2.18 15.07
CA ASN A 2 -6.96 2.30 14.52
C ASN A 2 -6.95 1.66 13.11
N ILE A 3 -6.82 2.46 12.07
CA ILE A 3 -6.87 2.00 10.68
C ILE A 3 -5.47 2.13 10.07
N VAL A 4 -5.05 1.09 9.37
CA VAL A 4 -3.81 1.10 8.61
C VAL A 4 -4.13 0.97 7.12
N ILE A 5 -3.55 1.85 6.29
CA ILE A 5 -3.58 1.74 4.83
C ILE A 5 -2.20 1.27 4.37
N VAL A 6 -2.19 0.20 3.57
CA VAL A 6 -0.97 -0.35 2.96
C VAL A 6 -1.08 -0.20 1.45
N GLY A 7 -0.29 0.68 0.87
CA GLY A 7 -0.35 0.95 -0.56
C GLY A 7 0.41 2.20 -0.98
N VAL A 8 0.30 2.52 -2.26
CA VAL A 8 0.95 3.70 -2.84
C VAL A 8 0.24 4.98 -2.39
N ALA A 9 1.01 5.98 -2.02
CA ALA A 9 0.53 7.30 -1.61
C ALA A 9 1.50 8.39 -2.13
N PRO A 10 1.13 9.67 -2.07
CA PRO A 10 2.05 10.74 -2.44
C PRO A 10 3.43 10.60 -1.76
N PRO A 11 4.53 10.95 -2.44
CA PRO A 11 4.63 11.65 -3.71
C PRO A 11 4.62 10.75 -4.96
N PHE A 12 4.21 9.48 -4.86
CA PHE A 12 4.07 8.65 -6.06
C PHE A 12 2.94 9.16 -6.94
N ARG A 13 3.19 9.16 -8.25
CA ARG A 13 2.25 9.61 -9.27
C ARG A 13 1.13 8.59 -9.49
N GLY A 14 -0.06 9.08 -9.80
CA GLY A 14 -1.17 8.27 -10.32
C GLY A 14 -2.45 8.35 -9.49
N GLY A 15 -3.56 7.93 -10.13
CA GLY A 15 -4.90 8.02 -9.55
C GLY A 15 -5.05 7.23 -8.26
N ILE A 16 -4.37 6.09 -8.12
CA ILE A 16 -4.43 5.24 -6.92
C ILE A 16 -3.76 5.95 -5.73
N SER A 17 -2.63 6.63 -5.97
CA SER A 17 -1.94 7.43 -4.96
C SER A 17 -2.84 8.57 -4.46
N LEU A 18 -3.48 9.30 -5.38
CA LEU A 18 -4.43 10.36 -5.05
C LEU A 18 -5.65 9.82 -4.31
N HIS A 19 -6.22 8.70 -4.78
CA HIS A 19 -7.35 8.07 -4.12
C HIS A 19 -7.01 7.65 -2.68
N ASN A 20 -5.82 7.11 -2.44
CA ASN A 20 -5.37 6.77 -1.09
C ASN A 20 -5.19 8.00 -0.20
N ALA A 21 -4.72 9.12 -0.76
CA ALA A 21 -4.61 10.37 -0.01
C ALA A 21 -6.00 10.89 0.38
N VAL A 22 -6.97 10.86 -0.53
CA VAL A 22 -8.36 11.25 -0.23
C VAL A 22 -8.98 10.31 0.80
N LEU A 23 -8.81 8.99 0.64
CA LEU A 23 -9.32 8.01 1.60
C LEU A 23 -8.73 8.23 3.00
N PHE A 24 -7.41 8.46 3.08
CA PHE A 24 -6.73 8.79 4.32
C PHE A 24 -7.37 10.02 4.99
N SER A 25 -7.47 11.13 4.23
CA SER A 25 -8.02 12.39 4.73
C SER A 25 -9.47 12.28 5.20
N GLN A 26 -10.28 11.44 4.56
CA GLN A 26 -11.66 11.21 5.01
C GLN A 26 -11.73 10.34 6.28
N LEU A 27 -10.90 9.31 6.35
CA LEU A 27 -10.89 8.41 7.52
C LEU A 27 -10.29 9.08 8.76
N GLU A 28 -9.30 9.95 8.62
CA GLU A 28 -8.66 10.63 9.76
C GLU A 28 -9.57 11.61 10.50
N ILE A 29 -10.70 12.01 9.88
CA ILE A 29 -11.70 12.88 10.53
C ILE A 29 -12.25 12.23 11.82
N THR A 30 -12.42 10.91 11.81
CA THR A 30 -13.07 10.17 12.90
C THR A 30 -12.25 9.00 13.44
N HIS A 31 -11.14 8.68 12.79
CA HIS A 31 -10.31 7.51 13.11
C HIS A 31 -8.84 7.88 13.20
N LYS A 32 -8.06 7.07 13.91
CA LYS A 32 -6.60 7.16 13.86
C LYS A 32 -6.12 6.37 12.65
N VAL A 33 -5.53 7.06 11.68
CA VAL A 33 -5.09 6.45 10.41
C VAL A 33 -3.57 6.51 10.29
N THR A 34 -2.97 5.42 9.81
CA THR A 34 -1.55 5.35 9.48
C THR A 34 -1.40 4.78 8.07
N CYS A 35 -0.64 5.46 7.22
CA CYS A 35 -0.36 5.00 5.85
C CYS A 35 1.06 4.45 5.74
N PHE A 36 1.19 3.19 5.29
CA PHE A 36 2.47 2.58 4.91
C PHE A 36 2.63 2.62 3.40
N ASN A 37 3.62 3.39 2.98
CA ASN A 37 3.91 3.70 1.58
C ASN A 37 5.20 3.00 1.12
N PHE A 38 5.43 3.00 -0.16
CA PHE A 38 6.62 2.45 -0.78
C PHE A 38 7.84 3.37 -0.59
N LYS A 39 9.01 2.75 -0.38
CA LYS A 39 10.32 3.35 -0.67
C LYS A 39 10.62 3.19 -2.16
N ARG A 40 10.32 1.98 -2.69
CA ARG A 40 10.44 1.63 -4.09
C ARG A 40 9.22 0.83 -4.50
N GLN A 41 8.43 1.38 -5.42
CA GLN A 41 7.22 0.75 -5.93
C GLN A 41 7.54 -0.26 -7.03
N TYR A 42 8.32 0.14 -8.02
CA TYR A 42 8.80 -0.73 -9.09
C TYR A 42 10.32 -0.66 -9.20
N PRO A 43 10.98 -1.78 -9.53
CA PRO A 43 12.36 -1.75 -10.04
C PRO A 43 12.43 -0.89 -11.31
N GLU A 44 13.52 -0.18 -11.51
CA GLU A 44 13.68 0.74 -12.65
C GLU A 44 13.48 0.06 -14.01
N PHE A 45 13.92 -1.20 -14.13
CA PHE A 45 13.80 -1.97 -15.36
C PHE A 45 12.36 -2.43 -15.68
N LEU A 46 11.45 -2.40 -14.71
CA LEU A 46 10.03 -2.75 -14.90
C LEU A 46 9.14 -1.51 -15.07
N PHE A 47 9.70 -0.32 -14.89
CA PHE A 47 8.90 0.90 -14.99
C PHE A 47 9.06 1.54 -16.37
N PRO A 48 8.00 1.59 -17.18
CA PRO A 48 8.07 2.13 -18.55
C PRO A 48 8.15 3.65 -18.63
N GLY A 49 8.01 4.37 -17.51
CA GLY A 49 7.99 5.82 -17.44
C GLY A 49 9.33 6.44 -17.01
N LYS A 50 9.49 7.75 -17.24
CA LYS A 50 10.69 8.49 -16.85
C LYS A 50 10.78 8.72 -15.35
N THR A 51 9.67 8.78 -14.62
CA THR A 51 9.61 8.98 -13.17
C THR A 51 8.35 8.40 -12.57
N GLN A 52 8.48 7.77 -11.39
CA GLN A 52 7.37 7.26 -10.57
C GLN A 52 6.80 8.35 -9.65
N TYR A 53 7.43 9.50 -9.60
CA TYR A 53 7.06 10.60 -8.72
C TYR A 53 6.34 11.72 -9.46
N GLU A 54 5.49 12.41 -8.75
CA GLU A 54 4.79 13.58 -9.27
C GLU A 54 5.76 14.77 -9.40
N SER A 55 5.76 15.44 -10.54
CA SER A 55 6.51 16.67 -10.75
C SER A 55 5.69 17.83 -10.21
N GLY A 56 5.93 18.24 -8.95
CA GLY A 56 5.25 19.34 -8.30
C GLY A 56 4.66 18.95 -6.93
N LYS A 57 3.89 19.87 -6.34
CA LYS A 57 3.13 19.57 -5.10
C LYS A 57 1.95 18.67 -5.45
N SER A 58 1.82 17.57 -4.74
CA SER A 58 0.60 16.74 -4.82
C SER A 58 -0.62 17.59 -4.45
N ALA A 59 -1.75 17.34 -5.11
CA ALA A 59 -3.01 18.02 -4.81
C ALA A 59 -3.47 17.73 -3.36
N VAL A 60 -3.13 16.55 -2.83
CA VAL A 60 -3.37 16.15 -1.44
C VAL A 60 -2.11 15.47 -0.94
N ASP A 61 -1.46 16.07 0.05
CA ASP A 61 -0.32 15.45 0.73
C ASP A 61 -0.76 14.86 2.06
N ILE A 62 -0.27 13.65 2.38
CA ILE A 62 -0.59 12.94 3.61
C ILE A 62 0.68 12.43 4.29
N PRO A 63 0.70 12.35 5.62
CA PRO A 63 1.78 11.70 6.33
C PRO A 63 1.82 10.21 5.98
N SER A 64 2.94 9.73 5.46
CA SER A 64 3.10 8.31 5.15
C SER A 64 4.46 7.77 5.55
N ILE A 65 4.47 6.53 6.04
CA ILE A 65 5.68 5.83 6.44
C ILE A 65 6.22 5.08 5.23
N LYS A 66 7.29 5.59 4.63
CA LYS A 66 7.99 4.93 3.52
C LYS A 66 8.78 3.74 4.03
N SER A 67 8.24 2.55 3.95
CA SER A 67 8.86 1.33 4.48
C SER A 67 8.87 0.14 3.52
N LEU A 68 7.99 0.12 2.52
CA LEU A 68 7.83 -0.99 1.59
C LEU A 68 8.77 -0.89 0.40
N ASP A 69 9.45 -1.98 0.09
CA ASP A 69 10.17 -2.20 -1.15
C ASP A 69 9.56 -3.42 -1.84
N SER A 70 9.06 -3.26 -3.06
CA SER A 70 8.27 -4.27 -3.76
C SER A 70 9.00 -5.60 -4.01
N ILE A 71 10.33 -5.60 -4.01
CA ILE A 71 11.16 -6.77 -4.29
C ILE A 71 12.02 -7.23 -3.10
N ASN A 72 11.91 -6.57 -1.94
CA ASN A 72 12.71 -6.92 -0.76
C ASN A 72 11.84 -7.47 0.38
N PRO A 73 11.82 -8.82 0.59
CA PRO A 73 11.00 -9.46 1.63
C PRO A 73 11.34 -9.03 3.06
N ILE A 74 12.56 -8.58 3.33
CA ILE A 74 12.95 -8.07 4.66
C ILE A 74 12.10 -6.84 5.02
N THR A 75 11.82 -5.98 4.04
CA THR A 75 10.99 -4.80 4.25
C THR A 75 9.52 -5.17 4.50
N TRP A 76 9.03 -6.27 3.91
CA TRP A 76 7.67 -6.75 4.12
C TRP A 76 7.47 -7.23 5.55
N TYR A 77 8.43 -8.04 6.04
CA TYR A 77 8.42 -8.51 7.42
C TYR A 77 8.55 -7.35 8.42
N SER A 78 9.52 -6.44 8.22
CA SER A 78 9.70 -5.29 9.10
C SER A 78 8.49 -4.36 9.12
N THR A 79 7.84 -4.16 7.97
CA THR A 79 6.60 -3.38 7.88
C THR A 79 5.45 -4.08 8.60
N SER A 80 5.31 -5.41 8.44
CA SER A 80 4.32 -6.18 9.20
C SER A 80 4.48 -6.00 10.70
N LYS A 81 5.71 -6.03 11.22
CA LYS A 81 5.98 -5.78 12.65
C LYS A 81 5.58 -4.37 13.09
N LYS A 82 5.87 -3.36 12.27
CA LYS A 82 5.44 -1.98 12.55
C LYS A 82 3.91 -1.87 12.60
N ILE A 83 3.21 -2.52 11.66
CA ILE A 83 1.75 -2.56 11.62
C ILE A 83 1.21 -3.24 12.88
N ILE A 84 1.74 -4.40 13.26
CA ILE A 84 1.31 -5.13 14.45
C ILE A 84 1.47 -4.28 15.72
N ASN A 85 2.56 -3.52 15.85
CA ASN A 85 2.83 -2.66 17.01
C ASN A 85 1.85 -1.46 17.12
N ILE A 86 1.17 -1.10 16.05
CA ILE A 86 0.11 -0.08 16.06
C ILE A 86 -1.19 -0.62 16.67
N HIS A 87 -1.32 -1.94 16.79
CA HIS A 87 -2.55 -2.63 17.21
C HIS A 87 -3.77 -2.20 16.36
N PRO A 88 -3.73 -2.42 15.03
CA PRO A 88 -4.82 -1.98 14.17
C PRO A 88 -6.10 -2.78 14.39
N ASP A 89 -7.25 -2.13 14.26
CA ASP A 89 -8.56 -2.76 14.16
C ASP A 89 -8.82 -3.21 12.71
N LEU A 90 -8.37 -2.40 11.75
CA LEU A 90 -8.56 -2.62 10.32
C LEU A 90 -7.27 -2.33 9.55
N VAL A 91 -6.90 -3.22 8.64
CA VAL A 91 -5.82 -2.99 7.67
C VAL A 91 -6.40 -3.04 6.26
N ILE A 92 -6.25 -1.95 5.51
CA ILE A 92 -6.72 -1.81 4.13
C ILE A 92 -5.54 -1.95 3.19
N PHE A 93 -5.56 -2.99 2.34
CA PHE A 93 -4.58 -3.21 1.29
C PHE A 93 -5.11 -2.66 -0.03
N ARG A 94 -4.28 -1.87 -0.73
CA ARG A 94 -4.58 -1.40 -2.08
C ARG A 94 -3.96 -2.34 -3.11
N CYS A 95 -4.81 -3.03 -3.85
CA CYS A 95 -4.42 -4.06 -4.81
C CYS A 95 -4.78 -3.57 -6.23
N TRP A 96 -3.78 -3.24 -7.04
CA TRP A 96 -4.01 -2.74 -8.42
C TRP A 96 -3.23 -3.52 -9.48
N ASN A 97 -2.31 -4.40 -9.05
CA ASN A 97 -1.48 -5.19 -9.95
C ASN A 97 -1.06 -6.49 -9.26
N SER A 98 -1.13 -7.60 -9.99
CA SER A 98 -0.76 -8.94 -9.52
C SER A 98 0.69 -9.04 -9.02
N PHE A 99 1.60 -8.20 -9.55
CA PHE A 99 2.99 -8.12 -9.10
C PHE A 99 3.14 -7.92 -7.59
N PHE A 100 2.22 -7.19 -6.95
CA PHE A 100 2.25 -6.93 -5.51
C PHE A 100 1.56 -8.01 -4.66
N SER A 101 0.90 -8.99 -5.28
CA SER A 101 0.06 -9.97 -4.59
C SER A 101 0.84 -10.80 -3.57
N LEU A 102 2.06 -11.24 -3.93
CA LEU A 102 2.91 -12.00 -3.01
C LEU A 102 3.29 -11.18 -1.78
N MET A 103 3.72 -9.95 -1.97
CA MET A 103 4.09 -9.02 -0.89
C MET A 103 2.89 -8.76 0.03
N MET A 104 1.76 -8.37 -0.54
CA MET A 104 0.53 -8.07 0.22
C MET A 104 0.03 -9.30 0.99
N GLY A 105 0.05 -10.48 0.34
CA GLY A 105 -0.36 -11.74 0.97
C GLY A 105 0.53 -12.14 2.14
N LEU A 106 1.85 -11.98 2.03
CA LEU A 106 2.78 -12.29 3.13
C LEU A 106 2.63 -11.31 4.30
N ILE A 107 2.44 -10.02 4.03
CA ILE A 107 2.16 -9.01 5.06
C ILE A 107 0.85 -9.35 5.77
N ALA A 108 -0.23 -9.61 5.03
CA ALA A 108 -1.54 -9.97 5.55
C ALA A 108 -1.48 -11.24 6.43
N LYS A 109 -0.80 -12.29 5.94
CA LYS A 109 -0.59 -13.54 6.68
C LYS A 109 0.16 -13.29 8.00
N THR A 110 1.23 -12.49 7.97
CA THR A 110 2.02 -12.17 9.17
C THR A 110 1.20 -11.42 10.20
N ILE A 111 0.39 -10.45 9.76
CA ILE A 111 -0.51 -9.69 10.64
C ILE A 111 -1.55 -10.62 11.26
N LYS A 112 -2.24 -11.43 10.45
CA LYS A 112 -3.27 -12.37 10.93
C LYS A 112 -2.72 -13.42 11.89
N TYR A 113 -1.50 -13.93 11.65
CA TYR A 113 -0.86 -14.87 12.55
C TYR A 113 -0.63 -14.29 13.95
N ASN A 114 -0.29 -13.00 14.04
CA ASN A 114 -0.04 -12.33 15.33
C ASN A 114 -1.33 -11.82 16.00
N ASN A 115 -2.34 -11.43 15.22
CA ASN A 115 -3.63 -10.97 15.75
C ASN A 115 -4.77 -11.42 14.83
N GLN A 116 -5.46 -12.48 15.23
CA GLN A 116 -6.58 -13.01 14.45
C GLN A 116 -7.83 -12.11 14.46
N LYS A 117 -7.93 -11.18 15.41
CA LYS A 117 -9.09 -10.28 15.53
C LYS A 117 -9.05 -9.11 14.57
N VAL A 118 -7.86 -8.76 14.02
CA VAL A 118 -7.72 -7.65 13.07
C VAL A 118 -8.54 -7.92 11.80
N HIS A 119 -9.27 -6.93 11.33
CA HIS A 119 -9.95 -7.01 10.05
C HIS A 119 -8.99 -6.66 8.92
N LEU A 120 -8.99 -7.47 7.87
CA LEU A 120 -8.22 -7.21 6.66
C LEU A 120 -9.18 -6.94 5.50
N MET A 121 -8.95 -5.85 4.78
CA MET A 121 -9.73 -5.46 3.61
C MET A 121 -8.78 -5.28 2.43
N ALA A 122 -9.13 -5.84 1.28
CA ALA A 122 -8.47 -5.57 0.02
C ALA A 122 -9.38 -4.69 -0.85
N VAL A 123 -8.87 -3.57 -1.31
CA VAL A 123 -9.52 -2.72 -2.31
C VAL A 123 -8.82 -2.95 -3.63
N CYS A 124 -9.51 -3.62 -4.54
CA CYS A 124 -8.99 -3.98 -5.86
C CYS A 124 -9.44 -2.93 -6.88
N ASP A 125 -8.46 -2.18 -7.42
CA ASP A 125 -8.73 -1.12 -8.40
C ASP A 125 -8.91 -1.71 -9.81
N ASN A 126 -8.18 -2.78 -10.13
CA ASN A 126 -8.27 -3.48 -11.41
C ASN A 126 -8.44 -4.98 -11.16
N ILE A 127 -9.61 -5.53 -11.48
CA ILE A 127 -9.88 -6.97 -11.40
C ILE A 127 -9.34 -7.66 -12.66
N ILE A 128 -9.43 -6.98 -13.81
CA ILE A 128 -8.84 -7.42 -15.07
C ILE A 128 -7.74 -6.43 -15.43
N PRO A 129 -6.47 -6.86 -15.52
CA PRO A 129 -5.38 -5.98 -15.92
C PRO A 129 -5.62 -5.44 -17.33
N HIS A 130 -5.46 -4.14 -17.52
CA HIS A 130 -5.52 -3.52 -18.86
C HIS A 130 -4.34 -3.90 -19.75
N GLU A 131 -3.24 -4.33 -19.12
CA GLU A 131 -2.07 -4.87 -19.81
C GLU A 131 -1.80 -6.27 -19.27
N SER A 132 -1.84 -7.29 -20.15
CA SER A 132 -1.53 -8.67 -19.76
C SER A 132 -0.05 -8.76 -19.38
N GLN A 133 0.23 -8.99 -18.11
CA GLN A 133 1.56 -9.24 -17.60
C GLN A 133 1.81 -10.76 -17.52
N LEU A 134 3.09 -11.14 -17.48
CA LEU A 134 3.52 -12.55 -17.46
C LEU A 134 2.88 -13.41 -16.35
N PHE A 135 2.32 -12.79 -15.32
CA PHE A 135 1.71 -13.45 -14.16
C PHE A 135 0.18 -13.44 -14.15
N ASP A 136 -0.47 -12.98 -15.23
CA ASP A 136 -1.94 -12.88 -15.32
C ASP A 136 -2.58 -14.07 -16.06
N LYS A 137 -1.80 -15.13 -16.33
CA LYS A 137 -2.26 -16.36 -16.98
C LYS A 137 -2.42 -17.49 -15.99
#